data_60bf66956372f367a05ef81df0071698
#
_entry.id   60bf66956372f367a05ef81df0071698
#
_cell.length_a   1.000
_cell.length_b   1.000
_cell.length_c   1.000
_cell.angle_alpha   90.00
_cell.angle_beta   90.00
_cell.angle_gamma   90.00
#
_symmetry.space_group_name_H-M   'P 1'
#
loop_
_entity.id
_entity.type
_entity.pdbx_description
1 polymer ?
#
loop_
_entity_poly.entity_id
_entity_poly.type
_entity_poly.pdbx_seq_one_letter_code
_entity_poly.pdbx_strand_id
1 'polypeptide(L)'
;MLFAASGGYCQNPKCSRELFIEYPEKPIHIAEMAHVFAANDDGPRANAALSEEERGAFKNLILLCSLCHTIIDKAPEVYPDRVILAWKRTHAAKLRSLFGVTYFEQRTDARSAIEGLLRENRQIFEDYGPYIEDAKNPESGAAERWKRKIIQRIIPNNRKVLAQLDANKRFLKHCELVTLEKFRQHIDDLEARHIEGYQEGASQFPKEMSNILRD
;
A
#
# COMPACT_ATOMS: atom_id res chain seq x y z
N MET A 1 -9.67 -2.77 -12.74
CA MET A 1 -9.40 -1.87 -11.59
C MET A 1 -10.35 -2.09 -10.42
N LEU A 2 -11.68 -2.12 -10.61
CA LEU A 2 -12.64 -2.17 -9.50
C LEU A 2 -12.52 -3.45 -8.64
N PHE A 3 -12.40 -4.61 -9.28
CA PHE A 3 -12.18 -5.90 -8.60
C PHE A 3 -10.87 -5.91 -7.79
N ALA A 4 -9.77 -5.40 -8.35
CA ALA A 4 -8.51 -5.28 -7.64
C ALA A 4 -8.62 -4.34 -6.41
N ALA A 5 -9.35 -3.23 -6.56
CA ALA A 5 -9.59 -2.28 -5.46
C ALA A 5 -10.50 -2.82 -4.36
N SER A 6 -11.29 -3.87 -4.63
CA SER A 6 -12.13 -4.55 -3.64
C SER A 6 -11.38 -5.67 -2.90
N GLY A 7 -10.25 -6.15 -3.44
CA GLY A 7 -9.57 -7.33 -2.92
C GLY A 7 -10.44 -8.59 -2.92
N GLY A 8 -11.49 -8.63 -3.76
CA GLY A 8 -12.43 -9.75 -3.83
C GLY A 8 -13.57 -9.71 -2.80
N TYR A 9 -13.70 -8.63 -2.04
CA TYR A 9 -14.72 -8.50 -0.98
C TYR A 9 -15.72 -7.37 -1.24
N CYS A 10 -16.95 -7.53 -0.72
CA CYS A 10 -17.95 -6.48 -0.71
C CYS A 10 -17.45 -5.26 0.05
N GLN A 11 -17.49 -4.09 -0.58
CA GLN A 11 -16.93 -2.86 0.00
C GLN A 11 -17.86 -2.18 1.03
N ASN A 12 -19.05 -2.75 1.30
CA ASN A 12 -19.85 -2.36 2.46
C ASN A 12 -19.16 -2.86 3.74
N PRO A 13 -18.71 -1.98 4.66
CA PRO A 13 -17.95 -2.35 5.85
C PRO A 13 -18.72 -3.23 6.84
N LYS A 14 -20.04 -3.20 6.78
CA LYS A 14 -20.91 -4.06 7.61
C LYS A 14 -21.16 -5.44 6.98
N CYS A 15 -20.81 -5.64 5.70
CA CYS A 15 -20.99 -6.91 4.99
C CYS A 15 -19.66 -7.66 4.88
N SER A 16 -18.67 -7.07 4.20
CA SER A 16 -17.34 -7.65 3.93
C SER A 16 -17.39 -9.10 3.42
N ARG A 17 -18.46 -9.49 2.69
CA ARG A 17 -18.64 -10.83 2.14
C ARG A 17 -17.66 -11.03 1.00
N GLU A 18 -17.10 -12.23 0.89
CA GLU A 18 -16.35 -12.67 -0.28
C GLU A 18 -17.26 -12.68 -1.50
N LEU A 19 -16.73 -12.16 -2.63
CA LEU A 19 -17.49 -11.97 -3.86
C LEU A 19 -17.24 -13.08 -4.90
N PHE A 20 -16.18 -13.85 -4.71
CA PHE A 20 -15.81 -14.98 -5.55
C PHE A 20 -16.01 -16.27 -4.74
N ILE A 21 -16.78 -17.17 -5.29
CA ILE A 21 -17.16 -18.43 -4.63
C ILE A 21 -16.62 -19.57 -5.50
N GLU A 22 -15.78 -20.42 -4.91
CA GLU A 22 -15.31 -21.62 -5.57
C GLU A 22 -16.37 -22.72 -5.47
N TYR A 23 -16.79 -23.20 -6.63
CA TYR A 23 -17.60 -24.41 -6.76
C TYR A 23 -16.80 -25.46 -7.49
N PRO A 24 -17.06 -26.78 -7.24
CA PRO A 24 -16.31 -27.86 -7.89
C PRO A 24 -16.33 -27.80 -9.42
N GLU A 25 -17.44 -27.37 -10.01
CA GLU A 25 -17.63 -27.32 -11.46
C GLU A 25 -17.03 -26.05 -12.09
N LYS A 26 -17.16 -24.89 -11.41
CA LYS A 26 -16.61 -23.61 -11.86
C LYS A 26 -16.69 -22.54 -10.77
N PRO A 27 -15.72 -21.63 -10.73
CA PRO A 27 -15.84 -20.45 -9.86
C PRO A 27 -16.96 -19.53 -10.39
N ILE A 28 -17.70 -18.93 -9.45
CA ILE A 28 -18.72 -17.92 -9.73
C ILE A 28 -18.43 -16.66 -8.93
N HIS A 29 -19.04 -15.54 -9.31
CA HIS A 29 -19.02 -14.34 -8.50
C HIS A 29 -20.43 -13.76 -8.31
N ILE A 30 -20.61 -13.13 -7.15
CA ILE A 30 -21.83 -12.38 -6.76
C ILE A 30 -21.53 -10.88 -6.73
N ALA A 31 -20.46 -10.46 -7.39
CA ALA A 31 -19.99 -9.09 -7.45
C ALA A 31 -20.81 -8.27 -8.44
N GLU A 32 -21.27 -7.11 -8.03
CA GLU A 32 -21.96 -6.12 -8.85
C GLU A 32 -21.29 -4.76 -8.74
N MET A 33 -21.16 -4.09 -9.89
CA MET A 33 -20.68 -2.70 -9.96
C MET A 33 -21.84 -1.76 -9.64
N ALA A 34 -21.82 -1.17 -8.46
CA ALA A 34 -22.79 -0.18 -8.05
C ALA A 34 -22.28 1.23 -8.34
N HIS A 35 -23.16 2.11 -8.78
CA HIS A 35 -22.87 3.53 -8.96
C HIS A 35 -23.08 4.29 -7.63
N VAL A 36 -22.19 5.19 -7.30
CA VAL A 36 -22.36 6.13 -6.19
C VAL A 36 -23.43 7.17 -6.56
N PHE A 37 -23.22 7.89 -7.66
CA PHE A 37 -24.23 8.69 -8.33
C PHE A 37 -24.76 7.88 -9.51
N ALA A 38 -26.07 7.87 -9.69
CA ALA A 38 -26.74 7.07 -10.72
C ALA A 38 -26.11 7.21 -12.11
N ALA A 39 -26.16 6.13 -12.88
CA ALA A 39 -25.77 6.16 -14.29
C ALA A 39 -26.72 7.03 -15.13
N ASN A 40 -28.02 7.07 -14.78
CA ASN A 40 -29.07 7.78 -15.48
C ASN A 40 -29.64 8.90 -14.61
N ASP A 41 -30.32 9.85 -15.25
CA ASP A 41 -30.89 11.04 -14.57
C ASP A 41 -32.05 10.69 -13.61
N ASP A 42 -32.73 9.58 -13.79
CA ASP A 42 -33.87 9.13 -12.99
C ASP A 42 -33.48 8.06 -11.95
N GLY A 43 -32.19 7.73 -11.82
CA GLY A 43 -31.73 6.68 -10.92
C GLY A 43 -31.51 7.13 -9.48
N PRO A 44 -31.27 6.18 -8.55
CA PRO A 44 -30.96 6.49 -7.16
C PRO A 44 -29.73 7.42 -7.06
N ARG A 45 -29.82 8.51 -6.29
CA ARG A 45 -28.74 9.48 -6.12
C ARG A 45 -28.30 10.15 -7.45
N ALA A 46 -29.27 10.40 -8.36
CA ALA A 46 -28.98 11.09 -9.61
C ALA A 46 -28.30 12.46 -9.38
N ASN A 47 -27.35 12.79 -10.25
CA ASN A 47 -26.66 14.08 -10.22
C ASN A 47 -26.48 14.59 -11.66
N ALA A 48 -27.33 15.55 -12.04
CA ALA A 48 -27.33 16.13 -13.37
C ALA A 48 -26.07 16.93 -13.73
N ALA A 49 -25.23 17.29 -12.72
CA ALA A 49 -23.97 17.99 -12.96
C ALA A 49 -22.85 17.08 -13.47
N LEU A 50 -23.01 15.74 -13.40
CA LEU A 50 -22.01 14.80 -13.86
C LEU A 50 -22.24 14.44 -15.35
N SER A 51 -21.15 14.47 -16.14
CA SER A 51 -21.14 13.95 -17.50
C SER A 51 -21.29 12.43 -17.50
N GLU A 52 -21.65 11.86 -18.64
CA GLU A 52 -21.75 10.40 -18.84
C GLU A 52 -20.41 9.70 -18.54
N GLU A 53 -19.29 10.28 -18.98
CA GLU A 53 -17.95 9.78 -18.69
C GLU A 53 -17.65 9.79 -17.18
N GLU A 54 -18.03 10.84 -16.47
CA GLU A 54 -17.84 10.93 -15.01
C GLU A 54 -18.70 9.94 -14.24
N ARG A 55 -19.91 9.65 -14.73
CA ARG A 55 -20.79 8.64 -14.14
C ARG A 55 -20.21 7.24 -14.29
N GLY A 56 -19.55 6.92 -15.43
CA GLY A 56 -18.85 5.65 -15.65
C GLY A 56 -17.46 5.57 -15.04
N ALA A 57 -16.91 6.66 -14.52
CA ALA A 57 -15.55 6.70 -14.00
C ALA A 57 -15.37 5.86 -12.73
N PHE A 58 -14.17 5.29 -12.55
CA PHE A 58 -13.80 4.50 -11.37
C PHE A 58 -14.12 5.21 -10.04
N LYS A 59 -13.98 6.54 -9.98
CA LYS A 59 -14.32 7.33 -8.78
C LYS A 59 -15.78 7.18 -8.37
N ASN A 60 -16.69 6.98 -9.35
CA ASN A 60 -18.13 6.85 -9.13
C ASN A 60 -18.61 5.40 -8.98
N LEU A 61 -17.73 4.41 -9.02
CA LEU A 61 -18.07 2.99 -8.93
C LEU A 61 -17.58 2.38 -7.62
N ILE A 62 -18.40 1.47 -7.05
CA ILE A 62 -18.07 0.65 -5.88
C ILE A 62 -18.44 -0.80 -6.18
N LEU A 63 -17.68 -1.78 -5.66
CA LEU A 63 -17.99 -3.19 -5.83
C LEU A 63 -18.73 -3.73 -4.61
N LEU A 64 -19.90 -4.25 -4.83
CA LEU A 64 -20.77 -4.78 -3.78
C LEU A 64 -21.23 -6.20 -4.14
N CYS A 65 -21.75 -6.94 -3.14
CA CYS A 65 -22.55 -8.11 -3.45
C CYS A 65 -23.97 -7.67 -3.89
N SER A 66 -24.68 -8.54 -4.60
CA SER A 66 -26.03 -8.25 -5.13
C SER A 66 -27.00 -7.74 -4.07
N LEU A 67 -26.97 -8.32 -2.85
CA LEU A 67 -27.82 -7.86 -1.75
C LEU A 67 -27.51 -6.42 -1.33
N CYS A 68 -26.23 -6.09 -1.12
CA CYS A 68 -25.83 -4.72 -0.73
C CYS A 68 -26.12 -3.71 -1.83
N HIS A 69 -25.93 -4.06 -3.11
CA HIS A 69 -26.30 -3.22 -4.24
C HIS A 69 -27.81 -2.92 -4.23
N THR A 70 -28.64 -3.97 -4.16
CA THR A 70 -30.09 -3.81 -4.08
C THR A 70 -30.54 -2.91 -2.91
N ILE A 71 -29.92 -3.07 -1.73
CA ILE A 71 -30.29 -2.28 -0.54
C ILE A 71 -30.00 -0.81 -0.73
N ILE A 72 -28.80 -0.44 -1.24
CA ILE A 72 -28.44 0.98 -1.41
C ILE A 72 -29.28 1.68 -2.47
N ASP A 73 -29.74 0.96 -3.47
CA ASP A 73 -30.56 1.52 -4.55
C ASP A 73 -32.05 1.65 -4.16
N LYS A 74 -32.52 0.79 -3.28
CA LYS A 74 -33.89 0.85 -2.76
C LYS A 74 -34.08 1.81 -1.58
N ALA A 75 -32.99 2.24 -0.94
CA ALA A 75 -33.03 3.14 0.22
C ALA A 75 -32.00 4.29 0.07
N PRO A 76 -32.06 5.10 -1.01
CA PRO A 76 -31.07 6.14 -1.27
C PRO A 76 -31.01 7.21 -0.17
N GLU A 77 -32.09 7.46 0.55
CA GLU A 77 -32.16 8.37 1.70
C GLU A 77 -31.35 7.87 2.90
N VAL A 78 -31.25 6.56 3.09
CA VAL A 78 -30.43 5.91 4.14
C VAL A 78 -28.96 5.80 3.71
N TYR A 79 -28.75 5.60 2.40
CA TYR A 79 -27.44 5.43 1.78
C TYR A 79 -27.15 6.53 0.75
N PRO A 80 -27.05 7.79 1.18
CA PRO A 80 -26.65 8.88 0.29
C PRO A 80 -25.22 8.69 -0.20
N ASP A 81 -24.84 9.40 -1.26
CA ASP A 81 -23.52 9.37 -1.91
C ASP A 81 -22.36 9.45 -0.92
N ARG A 82 -22.44 10.36 0.07
CA ARG A 82 -21.41 10.52 1.11
C ARG A 82 -21.15 9.25 1.91
N VAL A 83 -22.19 8.44 2.16
CA VAL A 83 -22.07 7.17 2.89
C VAL A 83 -21.35 6.13 2.03
N ILE A 84 -21.74 6.01 0.77
CA ILE A 84 -21.14 5.05 -0.18
C ILE A 84 -19.68 5.42 -0.47
N LEU A 85 -19.38 6.71 -0.64
CA LEU A 85 -18.01 7.20 -0.79
C LEU A 85 -17.18 6.94 0.47
N ALA A 86 -17.76 7.07 1.66
CA ALA A 86 -17.08 6.71 2.90
C ALA A 86 -16.76 5.20 2.96
N TRP A 87 -17.69 4.32 2.54
CA TRP A 87 -17.42 2.88 2.46
C TRP A 87 -16.24 2.58 1.55
N LYS A 88 -16.22 3.17 0.36
CA LYS A 88 -15.12 3.00 -0.61
C LYS A 88 -13.78 3.43 -0.02
N ARG A 89 -13.71 4.59 0.66
CA ARG A 89 -12.50 5.08 1.36
C ARG A 89 -12.07 4.17 2.50
N THR A 90 -13.00 3.76 3.36
CA THR A 90 -12.73 2.88 4.51
C THR A 90 -12.21 1.51 4.05
N HIS A 91 -12.83 0.94 3.02
CA HIS A 91 -12.39 -0.32 2.45
C HIS A 91 -10.98 -0.23 1.85
N ALA A 92 -10.70 0.82 1.08
CA ALA A 92 -9.38 1.05 0.53
C ALA A 92 -8.31 1.25 1.63
N ALA A 93 -8.65 1.93 2.73
CA ALA A 93 -7.75 2.09 3.88
C ALA A 93 -7.50 0.75 4.58
N LYS A 94 -8.56 -0.08 4.76
CA LYS A 94 -8.43 -1.42 5.34
C LYS A 94 -7.51 -2.31 4.50
N LEU A 95 -7.68 -2.36 3.19
CA LEU A 95 -6.80 -3.14 2.31
C LEU A 95 -5.34 -2.67 2.41
N ARG A 96 -5.10 -1.36 2.36
CA ARG A 96 -3.73 -0.83 2.49
C ARG A 96 -3.11 -1.20 3.84
N SER A 97 -3.87 -1.15 4.93
CA SER A 97 -3.38 -1.54 6.26
C SER A 97 -2.97 -3.01 6.32
N LEU A 98 -3.67 -3.90 5.60
CA LEU A 98 -3.28 -5.32 5.49
C LEU A 98 -1.92 -5.50 4.82
N PHE A 99 -1.55 -4.62 3.89
CA PHE A 99 -0.24 -4.59 3.24
C PHE A 99 0.79 -3.72 3.98
N GLY A 100 0.47 -3.27 5.20
CA GLY A 100 1.37 -2.46 6.02
C GLY A 100 1.51 -1.01 5.53
N VAL A 101 0.57 -0.49 4.71
CA VAL A 101 0.58 0.88 4.23
C VAL A 101 -0.54 1.68 4.89
N THR A 102 -0.16 2.71 5.66
CA THR A 102 -1.11 3.56 6.39
C THR A 102 -0.96 5.02 5.96
N TYR A 103 -2.10 5.71 5.80
CA TYR A 103 -2.14 7.16 5.63
C TYR A 103 -2.31 7.79 7.01
N PHE A 104 -1.38 8.64 7.40
CA PHE A 104 -1.40 9.32 8.68
C PHE A 104 -2.01 10.72 8.56
N GLU A 105 -2.53 11.24 9.66
CA GLU A 105 -3.01 12.62 9.74
C GLU A 105 -1.88 13.61 10.06
N GLN A 106 -0.83 13.13 10.71
CA GLN A 106 0.30 13.94 11.15
C GLN A 106 1.64 13.38 10.65
N ARG A 107 2.58 14.29 10.43
CA ARG A 107 3.96 13.98 10.03
C ARG A 107 4.69 13.12 11.05
N THR A 108 4.49 13.40 12.33
CA THR A 108 5.07 12.66 13.47
C THR A 108 4.63 11.20 13.51
N ASP A 109 3.36 10.92 13.18
CA ASP A 109 2.85 9.56 13.14
C ASP A 109 3.44 8.77 11.98
N ALA A 110 3.59 9.42 10.82
CA ALA A 110 4.28 8.82 9.67
C ALA A 110 5.75 8.50 10.00
N ARG A 111 6.43 9.39 10.75
CA ARG A 111 7.79 9.12 11.25
C ARG A 111 7.82 7.92 12.20
N SER A 112 6.92 7.89 13.18
CA SER A 112 6.84 6.82 14.18
C SER A 112 6.64 5.45 13.54
N ALA A 113 5.86 5.37 12.46
CA ALA A 113 5.60 4.13 11.74
C ALA A 113 6.83 3.51 11.07
N ILE A 114 7.80 4.33 10.66
CA ILE A 114 9.03 3.85 9.99
C ILE A 114 10.23 3.74 10.92
N GLU A 115 10.19 4.39 12.09
CA GLU A 115 11.33 4.48 13.00
C GLU A 115 11.82 3.11 13.48
N GLY A 116 10.91 2.21 13.83
CA GLY A 116 11.24 0.84 14.26
C GLY A 116 11.97 0.05 13.18
N LEU A 117 11.52 0.16 11.93
CA LEU A 117 12.13 -0.52 10.79
C LEU A 117 13.54 0.01 10.47
N LEU A 118 13.69 1.34 10.50
CA LEU A 118 15.01 1.97 10.28
C LEU A 118 15.99 1.59 11.41
N ARG A 119 15.53 1.54 12.65
CA ARG A 119 16.35 1.13 13.81
C ARG A 119 16.76 -0.34 13.72
N GLU A 120 15.82 -1.24 13.36
CA GLU A 120 16.13 -2.66 13.13
C GLU A 120 17.19 -2.82 12.05
N ASN A 121 17.03 -2.15 10.90
CA ASN A 121 18.01 -2.22 9.82
C ASN A 121 19.38 -1.71 10.22
N ARG A 122 19.43 -0.63 10.99
CA ARG A 122 20.69 -0.09 11.52
C ARG A 122 21.37 -1.09 12.46
N GLN A 123 20.63 -1.69 13.38
CA GLN A 123 21.18 -2.70 14.29
C GLN A 123 21.72 -3.91 13.53
N ILE A 124 20.98 -4.39 12.51
CA ILE A 124 21.45 -5.48 11.65
C ILE A 124 22.74 -5.10 10.92
N PHE A 125 22.85 -3.86 10.43
CA PHE A 125 24.07 -3.38 9.78
C PHE A 125 25.26 -3.31 10.75
N GLU A 126 25.04 -2.85 11.97
CA GLU A 126 26.06 -2.77 13.02
C GLU A 126 26.54 -4.18 13.46
N ASP A 127 25.62 -5.15 13.59
CA ASP A 127 25.94 -6.49 14.10
C ASP A 127 26.47 -7.46 13.03
N TYR A 128 26.04 -7.29 11.75
CA TYR A 128 26.32 -8.27 10.68
C TYR A 128 26.89 -7.64 9.41
N GLY A 129 27.03 -6.33 9.36
CA GLY A 129 27.43 -5.60 8.16
C GLY A 129 28.90 -5.86 7.76
N PRO A 130 29.32 -5.31 6.61
CA PRO A 130 30.62 -5.62 6.03
C PRO A 130 31.83 -5.02 6.80
N TYR A 131 31.58 -4.25 7.85
CA TYR A 131 32.63 -3.57 8.62
C TYR A 131 32.89 -4.20 10.00
N ILE A 132 32.20 -5.28 10.36
CA ILE A 132 32.48 -6.00 11.61
C ILE A 132 33.80 -6.78 11.52
N GLU A 133 34.40 -7.09 12.66
CA GLU A 133 35.69 -7.79 12.70
C GLU A 133 35.65 -9.15 11.99
N ASP A 134 34.58 -9.94 12.21
CA ASP A 134 34.38 -11.24 11.55
C ASP A 134 34.32 -11.13 10.01
N ALA A 135 33.89 -10.01 9.45
CA ALA A 135 33.82 -9.82 8.00
C ALA A 135 35.21 -9.73 7.33
N LYS A 136 36.27 -9.51 8.10
CA LYS A 136 37.66 -9.52 7.64
C LYS A 136 38.21 -10.92 7.42
N ASN A 137 37.58 -11.93 8.01
CA ASN A 137 37.97 -13.33 7.85
C ASN A 137 37.04 -14.01 6.82
N PRO A 138 37.54 -14.36 5.61
CA PRO A 138 36.74 -15.02 4.58
C PRO A 138 36.12 -16.36 5.02
N GLU A 139 36.72 -17.05 5.98
CA GLU A 139 36.27 -18.36 6.47
C GLU A 139 35.24 -18.27 7.58
N SER A 140 34.92 -17.07 8.07
CA SER A 140 34.00 -16.85 9.20
C SER A 140 32.52 -17.10 8.87
N GLY A 141 32.15 -17.22 7.56
CA GLY A 141 30.76 -17.26 7.11
C GLY A 141 29.99 -15.95 7.34
N ALA A 142 30.69 -14.83 7.61
CA ALA A 142 30.08 -13.53 7.85
C ALA A 142 29.36 -13.00 6.59
N ALA A 143 29.94 -13.22 5.42
CA ALA A 143 29.37 -12.79 4.14
C ALA A 143 27.98 -13.45 3.88
N GLU A 144 27.85 -14.75 4.14
CA GLU A 144 26.58 -15.48 3.98
C GLU A 144 25.55 -15.05 5.02
N ARG A 145 26.00 -14.83 6.28
CA ARG A 145 25.11 -14.30 7.33
C ARG A 145 24.59 -12.93 6.95
N TRP A 146 25.45 -12.04 6.47
CA TRP A 146 25.10 -10.71 6.00
C TRP A 146 24.12 -10.75 4.83
N LYS A 147 24.43 -11.54 3.77
CA LYS A 147 23.55 -11.74 2.62
C LYS A 147 22.15 -12.19 3.06
N ARG A 148 22.07 -13.17 3.95
CA ARG A 148 20.80 -13.66 4.49
C ARG A 148 20.03 -12.57 5.23
N LYS A 149 20.69 -11.73 6.04
CA LYS A 149 20.05 -10.61 6.75
C LYS A 149 19.54 -9.55 5.78
N ILE A 150 20.27 -9.24 4.73
CA ILE A 150 19.82 -8.32 3.68
C ILE A 150 18.52 -8.84 3.05
N ILE A 151 18.51 -10.06 2.57
CA ILE A 151 17.36 -10.63 1.83
C ILE A 151 16.15 -10.80 2.75
N GLN A 152 16.34 -11.30 3.97
CA GLN A 152 15.24 -11.68 4.85
C GLN A 152 14.70 -10.52 5.70
N ARG A 153 15.48 -9.44 5.91
CA ARG A 153 15.11 -8.35 6.82
C ARG A 153 15.27 -6.97 6.21
N ILE A 154 16.47 -6.60 5.74
CA ILE A 154 16.74 -5.23 5.29
C ILE A 154 15.89 -4.86 4.08
N ILE A 155 15.89 -5.70 3.02
CA ILE A 155 15.10 -5.43 1.82
C ILE A 155 13.60 -5.36 2.14
N PRO A 156 12.97 -6.34 2.83
CA PRO A 156 11.57 -6.24 3.22
C PRO A 156 11.25 -5.00 4.07
N ASN A 157 12.09 -4.66 5.03
CA ASN A 157 11.91 -3.47 5.86
C ASN A 157 12.02 -2.19 5.01
N ASN A 158 13.01 -2.10 4.13
CA ASN A 158 13.18 -0.96 3.22
C ASN A 158 11.97 -0.78 2.30
N ARG A 159 11.42 -1.87 1.73
CA ARG A 159 10.19 -1.81 0.91
C ARG A 159 8.99 -1.30 1.71
N LYS A 160 8.85 -1.73 2.98
CA LYS A 160 7.80 -1.21 3.86
C LYS A 160 7.99 0.28 4.16
N VAL A 161 9.21 0.71 4.48
CA VAL A 161 9.54 2.13 4.70
C VAL A 161 9.22 2.95 3.45
N LEU A 162 9.64 2.49 2.26
CA LEU A 162 9.37 3.16 0.99
C LEU A 162 7.87 3.31 0.73
N ALA A 163 7.10 2.24 0.93
CA ALA A 163 5.65 2.25 0.75
C ALA A 163 4.96 3.24 1.71
N GLN A 164 5.41 3.32 2.98
CA GLN A 164 4.90 4.30 3.93
C GLN A 164 5.23 5.74 3.54
N LEU A 165 6.46 6.00 3.06
CA LEU A 165 6.86 7.32 2.61
C LEU A 165 6.11 7.74 1.34
N ASP A 166 5.92 6.84 0.38
CA ASP A 166 5.14 7.09 -0.84
C ASP A 166 3.67 7.44 -0.53
N ALA A 167 3.06 6.69 0.38
CA ALA A 167 1.69 6.95 0.80
C ALA A 167 1.53 8.30 1.53
N ASN A 168 2.59 8.77 2.18
CA ASN A 168 2.60 9.97 3.01
C ASN A 168 3.46 11.10 2.42
N LYS A 169 3.70 11.10 1.10
CA LYS A 169 4.53 12.10 0.40
C LYS A 169 4.15 13.56 0.71
N ARG A 170 2.89 13.82 1.03
CA ARG A 170 2.39 15.16 1.40
C ARG A 170 3.11 15.78 2.60
N PHE A 171 3.73 14.96 3.44
CA PHE A 171 4.49 15.42 4.60
C PHE A 171 5.97 15.65 4.32
N LEU A 172 6.47 15.24 3.15
CA LEU A 172 7.88 15.36 2.83
C LEU A 172 8.23 16.78 2.38
N LYS A 173 9.29 17.32 2.96
CA LYS A 173 9.93 18.57 2.52
C LYS A 173 10.60 18.32 1.15
N HIS A 174 10.88 19.36 0.39
CA HIS A 174 11.49 19.21 -0.94
C HIS A 174 12.83 18.43 -0.91
N CYS A 175 13.69 18.72 0.06
CA CYS A 175 14.95 17.97 0.23
C CYS A 175 14.72 16.49 0.59
N GLU A 176 13.65 16.17 1.31
CA GLU A 176 13.30 14.80 1.67
C GLU A 176 12.74 14.00 0.49
N LEU A 177 12.11 14.64 -0.49
CA LEU A 177 11.73 14.01 -1.75
C LEU A 177 12.97 13.53 -2.53
N VAL A 178 14.03 14.31 -2.54
CA VAL A 178 15.31 13.89 -3.15
C VAL A 178 15.90 12.70 -2.39
N THR A 179 15.84 12.72 -1.05
CA THR A 179 16.28 11.60 -0.21
C THR A 179 15.46 10.34 -0.47
N LEU A 180 14.14 10.48 -0.66
CA LEU A 180 13.24 9.37 -0.99
C LEU A 180 13.65 8.69 -2.31
N GLU A 181 13.96 9.46 -3.36
CA GLU A 181 14.37 8.89 -4.65
C GLU A 181 15.75 8.21 -4.57
N LYS A 182 16.70 8.78 -3.81
CA LYS A 182 17.98 8.11 -3.51
C LYS A 182 17.76 6.79 -2.75
N PHE A 183 16.81 6.79 -1.81
CA PHE A 183 16.48 5.59 -1.04
C PHE A 183 15.83 4.52 -1.91
N ARG A 184 14.96 4.91 -2.85
CA ARG A 184 14.37 4.01 -3.85
C ARG A 184 15.47 3.33 -4.67
N GLN A 185 16.39 4.11 -5.24
CA GLN A 185 17.51 3.60 -6.01
C GLN A 185 18.37 2.63 -5.19
N HIS A 186 18.65 2.97 -3.92
CA HIS A 186 19.37 2.08 -3.01
C HIS A 186 18.68 0.73 -2.82
N ILE A 187 17.34 0.70 -2.71
CA ILE A 187 16.60 -0.55 -2.57
C ILE A 187 16.71 -1.39 -3.85
N ASP A 188 16.51 -0.77 -5.00
CA ASP A 188 16.57 -1.44 -6.30
C ASP A 188 17.96 -2.03 -6.54
N ASP A 189 19.04 -1.29 -6.20
CA ASP A 189 20.42 -1.78 -6.29
C ASP A 189 20.70 -2.94 -5.31
N LEU A 190 20.15 -2.90 -4.09
CA LEU A 190 20.26 -4.02 -3.14
C LEU A 190 19.58 -5.28 -3.67
N GLU A 191 18.40 -5.16 -4.27
CA GLU A 191 17.67 -6.28 -4.85
C GLU A 191 18.42 -6.84 -6.06
N ALA A 192 18.85 -5.98 -6.99
CA ALA A 192 19.63 -6.37 -8.14
C ALA A 192 20.89 -7.15 -7.72
N ARG A 193 21.61 -6.67 -6.71
CA ARG A 193 22.84 -7.30 -6.24
C ARG A 193 22.61 -8.62 -5.50
N HIS A 194 21.65 -8.67 -4.57
CA HIS A 194 21.53 -9.78 -3.64
C HIS A 194 20.51 -10.84 -4.05
N ILE A 195 19.54 -10.48 -4.89
CA ILE A 195 18.49 -11.39 -5.39
C ILE A 195 18.78 -11.78 -6.83
N GLU A 196 19.08 -10.82 -7.71
CA GLU A 196 19.26 -11.07 -9.14
C GLU A 196 20.71 -11.40 -9.52
N GLY A 197 21.67 -11.13 -8.63
CA GLY A 197 23.08 -11.51 -8.81
C GLY A 197 23.91 -10.53 -9.65
N TYR A 198 23.41 -9.34 -9.94
CA TYR A 198 24.19 -8.28 -10.62
C TYR A 198 25.28 -7.74 -9.70
N GLN A 199 26.50 -7.56 -10.22
CA GLN A 199 27.64 -7.10 -9.44
C GLN A 199 27.97 -5.62 -9.63
N GLU A 200 27.20 -4.89 -10.42
CA GLU A 200 27.42 -3.47 -10.67
C GLU A 200 27.11 -2.62 -9.43
N GLY A 201 27.81 -1.47 -9.33
CA GLY A 201 27.91 -0.65 -8.14
C GLY A 201 26.58 -0.32 -7.48
N ALA A 202 26.44 -0.65 -6.22
CA ALA A 202 25.26 -0.34 -5.43
C ALA A 202 25.37 1.08 -4.84
N SER A 203 24.31 1.86 -4.95
CA SER A 203 24.18 3.13 -4.25
C SER A 203 24.21 2.93 -2.73
N GLN A 204 24.84 3.84 -2.02
CA GLN A 204 24.89 3.77 -0.56
C GLN A 204 23.55 4.17 0.04
N PHE A 205 23.24 3.62 1.22
CA PHE A 205 22.08 4.06 2.01
C PHE A 205 22.18 5.57 2.29
N PRO A 206 21.14 6.36 1.91
CA PRO A 206 21.17 7.80 2.12
C PRO A 206 21.17 8.15 3.61
N LYS A 207 22.22 8.81 4.08
CA LYS A 207 22.37 9.17 5.50
C LYS A 207 21.22 10.05 6.00
N GLU A 208 20.66 10.86 5.13
CA GLU A 208 19.52 11.75 5.39
C GLU A 208 18.25 11.00 5.78
N MET A 209 18.14 9.70 5.46
CA MET A 209 17.03 8.85 5.91
C MET A 209 16.90 8.76 7.43
N SER A 210 18.00 8.97 8.17
CA SER A 210 17.94 9.04 9.62
C SER A 210 17.06 10.19 10.13
N ASN A 211 16.95 11.27 9.37
CA ASN A 211 16.24 12.49 9.73
C ASN A 211 14.93 12.70 8.91
N ILE A 212 14.61 11.81 7.97
CA ILE A 212 13.40 11.94 7.17
C ILE A 212 12.15 12.01 8.07
N LEU A 213 11.22 12.90 7.76
CA LEU A 213 10.03 13.18 8.57
C LEU A 213 10.31 13.68 10.00
N ARG A 214 11.52 14.04 10.36
CA ARG A 214 11.82 14.80 11.58
C ARG A 214 11.68 16.30 11.34
N ASP A 215 11.34 17.04 12.36
CA ASP A 215 11.21 18.51 12.32
C ASP A 215 12.57 19.21 12.26
#